data_f685f2dc22ddf888e7c835f8cae09a64
#
_entry.id   f685f2dc22ddf888e7c835f8cae09a64
#
_cell.length_a   1.000
_cell.length_b   1.000
_cell.length_c   1.000
_cell.angle_alpha   90.00
_cell.angle_beta   90.00
_cell.angle_gamma   90.00
#
_symmetry.space_group_name_H-M   'P 1'
#
loop_
_entity.id
_entity.type
_entity.pdbx_description
1 polymer ?
#
loop_
_entity_poly.entity_id
_entity_poly.type
_entity_poly.pdbx_seq_one_letter_code
_entity_poly.pdbx_strand_id
1 'polypeptide(L)'
;MITLSAKKRKDTGKKVKKMREKGILPAVLYGPKIESQPLEIDLKEFEKVYEEAGETSLISLTLGKENFLVLIHAIEIDPLSQKAIHVDFYQPRLDEEIEAMIPLVFEGEAVAVRDFGGTLVKNIHEIEVKALPQSLPHEIKVNIDKLKTFQDNILIKDLSLPQEVEVLKEADEVVVFVASPEKIEEELAKPIEEKVEEVEKVEEKKEEEKEGEEEKTEKAGKPEEKK
;
A
#
# COMPACT_ATOMS: atom_id res chain seq x y z
N MET A 1 -24.49 -2.85 -10.93
CA MET A 1 -23.91 -3.62 -9.81
C MET A 1 -23.00 -4.67 -10.41
N ILE A 2 -21.75 -4.64 -10.08
CA ILE A 2 -20.72 -5.50 -10.67
C ILE A 2 -20.74 -6.84 -9.96
N THR A 3 -20.64 -7.95 -10.71
CA THR A 3 -20.74 -9.30 -10.16
C THR A 3 -19.45 -10.07 -10.40
N LEU A 4 -18.95 -10.73 -9.37
CA LEU A 4 -17.73 -11.55 -9.42
C LEU A 4 -18.03 -12.98 -8.97
N SER A 5 -17.58 -13.96 -9.74
CA SER A 5 -17.77 -15.38 -9.41
C SER A 5 -16.63 -15.91 -8.54
N ALA A 6 -16.98 -16.53 -7.41
CA ALA A 6 -16.02 -17.14 -6.51
C ALA A 6 -16.32 -18.61 -6.22
N LYS A 7 -15.30 -19.38 -5.89
CA LYS A 7 -15.43 -20.77 -5.45
C LYS A 7 -14.78 -20.95 -4.09
N LYS A 8 -15.28 -21.92 -3.32
CA LYS A 8 -14.72 -22.26 -2.02
C LYS A 8 -13.37 -22.98 -2.20
N ARG A 9 -12.30 -22.38 -1.68
CA ARG A 9 -10.95 -22.92 -1.79
C ARG A 9 -10.73 -24.03 -0.77
N LYS A 10 -10.17 -25.16 -1.24
CA LYS A 10 -9.76 -26.31 -0.40
C LYS A 10 -8.26 -26.33 -0.14
N ASP A 11 -7.46 -25.83 -1.07
CA ASP A 11 -6.01 -25.83 -0.99
C ASP A 11 -5.48 -24.67 -0.15
N THR A 12 -4.60 -24.95 0.80
CA THR A 12 -3.98 -23.98 1.72
C THR A 12 -2.46 -24.15 1.76
N GLY A 13 -1.77 -23.16 2.32
CA GLY A 13 -0.32 -23.19 2.49
C GLY A 13 0.45 -23.18 1.17
N LYS A 14 1.50 -23.97 1.05
CA LYS A 14 2.42 -23.98 -0.11
C LYS A 14 1.77 -24.28 -1.47
N LYS A 15 0.58 -24.89 -1.48
CA LYS A 15 -0.14 -25.22 -2.72
C LYS A 15 -0.71 -23.98 -3.42
N VAL A 16 -0.92 -22.90 -2.68
CA VAL A 16 -1.46 -21.63 -3.20
C VAL A 16 -0.55 -21.03 -4.29
N LYS A 17 0.78 -21.22 -4.21
CA LYS A 17 1.71 -20.78 -5.26
C LYS A 17 1.35 -21.35 -6.63
N LYS A 18 1.03 -22.64 -6.69
CA LYS A 18 0.63 -23.33 -7.94
C LYS A 18 -0.72 -22.84 -8.48
N MET A 19 -1.60 -22.33 -7.63
CA MET A 19 -2.88 -21.73 -8.05
C MET A 19 -2.64 -20.38 -8.75
N ARG A 20 -1.79 -19.53 -8.18
CA ARG A 20 -1.39 -18.25 -8.79
C ARG A 20 -0.74 -18.44 -10.16
N GLU A 21 0.11 -19.46 -10.32
CA GLU A 21 0.72 -19.82 -11.62
C GLU A 21 -0.33 -20.22 -12.68
N LYS A 22 -1.51 -20.70 -12.26
CA LYS A 22 -2.64 -21.04 -13.13
C LYS A 22 -3.61 -19.88 -13.38
N GLY A 23 -3.32 -18.67 -12.86
CA GLY A 23 -4.21 -17.53 -12.98
C GLY A 23 -5.38 -17.54 -12.00
N ILE A 24 -5.27 -18.33 -10.90
CA ILE A 24 -6.29 -18.37 -9.86
C ILE A 24 -5.81 -17.50 -8.69
N LEU A 25 -6.60 -16.48 -8.37
CA LEU A 25 -6.34 -15.56 -7.27
C LEU A 25 -6.93 -16.12 -5.97
N PRO A 26 -6.13 -16.37 -4.94
CA PRO A 26 -6.63 -16.71 -3.61
C PRO A 26 -7.23 -15.47 -2.95
N ALA A 27 -8.38 -15.67 -2.32
CA ALA A 27 -9.08 -14.61 -1.61
C ALA A 27 -9.66 -15.13 -0.28
N VAL A 28 -10.10 -14.21 0.56
CA VAL A 28 -10.80 -14.50 1.80
C VAL A 28 -12.04 -13.61 1.89
N LEU A 29 -13.17 -14.21 2.27
CA LEU A 29 -14.40 -13.49 2.58
C LEU A 29 -14.60 -13.53 4.09
N TYR A 30 -14.81 -12.36 4.70
CA TYR A 30 -15.12 -12.24 6.12
C TYR A 30 -16.04 -11.07 6.39
N GLY A 31 -16.63 -11.04 7.59
CA GLY A 31 -17.51 -9.95 8.00
C GLY A 31 -18.25 -10.28 9.29
N PRO A 32 -18.99 -9.32 9.86
CA PRO A 32 -19.64 -9.46 11.16
C PRO A 32 -20.77 -10.51 11.19
N LYS A 33 -21.29 -10.91 10.02
CA LYS A 33 -22.37 -11.91 9.90
C LYS A 33 -21.91 -13.23 9.29
N ILE A 34 -20.64 -13.35 8.87
CA ILE A 34 -20.13 -14.51 8.15
C ILE A 34 -18.80 -14.95 8.79
N GLU A 35 -18.62 -16.26 8.96
CA GLU A 35 -17.34 -16.82 9.30
C GLU A 35 -16.35 -16.66 8.14
N SER A 36 -15.06 -16.45 8.47
CA SER A 36 -14.01 -16.33 7.47
C SER A 36 -13.95 -17.55 6.56
N GLN A 37 -14.11 -17.34 5.26
CA GLN A 37 -14.12 -18.39 4.26
C GLN A 37 -13.02 -18.17 3.22
N PRO A 38 -12.12 -19.15 3.03
CA PRO A 38 -11.13 -19.09 1.95
C PRO A 38 -11.80 -19.29 0.60
N LEU A 39 -11.51 -18.40 -0.34
CA LEU A 39 -12.05 -18.39 -1.70
C LEU A 39 -10.96 -18.50 -2.75
N GLU A 40 -11.38 -18.88 -3.96
CA GLU A 40 -10.59 -18.83 -5.18
C GLU A 40 -11.39 -18.15 -6.28
N ILE A 41 -10.72 -17.25 -7.02
CA ILE A 41 -11.33 -16.39 -8.04
C ILE A 41 -10.44 -16.45 -9.30
N ASP A 42 -11.01 -16.26 -10.47
CA ASP A 42 -10.21 -16.04 -11.67
C ASP A 42 -9.56 -14.66 -11.65
N LEU A 43 -8.23 -14.61 -11.85
CA LEU A 43 -7.46 -13.37 -11.80
C LEU A 43 -7.94 -12.35 -12.84
N LYS A 44 -8.25 -12.80 -14.07
CA LYS A 44 -8.68 -11.90 -15.16
C LYS A 44 -10.08 -11.33 -14.93
N GLU A 45 -10.98 -12.11 -14.33
CA GLU A 45 -12.31 -11.61 -13.93
C GLU A 45 -12.17 -10.58 -12.82
N PHE A 46 -11.29 -10.83 -11.86
CA PHE A 46 -11.03 -9.91 -10.77
C PHE A 46 -10.41 -8.59 -11.26
N GLU A 47 -9.39 -8.63 -12.13
CA GLU A 47 -8.75 -7.43 -12.69
C GLU A 47 -9.78 -6.51 -13.36
N LYS A 48 -10.69 -7.04 -14.17
CA LYS A 48 -11.76 -6.26 -14.81
C LYS A 48 -12.72 -5.62 -13.79
N VAL A 49 -13.11 -6.42 -12.79
CA VAL A 49 -14.00 -5.92 -11.73
C VAL A 49 -13.31 -4.84 -10.91
N TYR A 50 -12.01 -4.99 -10.65
CA TYR A 50 -11.23 -4.02 -9.90
C TYR A 50 -11.03 -2.71 -10.67
N GLU A 51 -10.78 -2.77 -12.00
CA GLU A 51 -10.71 -1.59 -12.86
C GLU A 51 -12.02 -0.79 -12.89
N GLU A 52 -13.17 -1.47 -12.83
CA GLU A 52 -14.50 -0.83 -12.86
C GLU A 52 -15.00 -0.38 -11.49
N ALA A 53 -14.74 -1.17 -10.45
CA ALA A 53 -15.29 -0.96 -9.11
C ALA A 53 -14.35 -0.20 -8.17
N GLY A 54 -13.04 -0.34 -8.33
CA GLY A 54 -12.07 0.12 -7.34
C GLY A 54 -12.21 -0.60 -6.00
N GLU A 55 -11.64 -0.02 -4.94
CA GLU A 55 -11.67 -0.59 -3.58
C GLU A 55 -12.90 -0.19 -2.78
N THR A 56 -13.57 0.89 -3.17
CA THR A 56 -14.63 1.52 -2.40
C THR A 56 -16.04 1.10 -2.82
N SER A 57 -16.17 0.34 -3.92
CA SER A 57 -17.47 -0.06 -4.44
C SER A 57 -17.98 -1.36 -3.84
N LEU A 58 -19.29 -1.42 -3.63
CA LEU A 58 -19.97 -2.67 -3.30
C LEU A 58 -20.07 -3.60 -4.52
N ILE A 59 -19.49 -4.78 -4.39
CA ILE A 59 -19.49 -5.84 -5.41
C ILE A 59 -20.39 -6.97 -4.97
N SER A 60 -21.13 -7.57 -5.92
CA SER A 60 -21.89 -8.80 -5.70
C SER A 60 -21.00 -10.02 -5.92
N LEU A 61 -20.53 -10.64 -4.85
CA LEU A 61 -19.75 -11.87 -4.89
C LEU A 61 -20.66 -13.09 -4.93
N THR A 62 -20.61 -13.86 -6.01
CA THR A 62 -21.41 -15.07 -6.19
C THR A 62 -20.64 -16.30 -5.74
N LEU A 63 -21.08 -16.95 -4.68
CA LEU A 63 -20.51 -18.19 -4.15
C LEU A 63 -21.50 -19.36 -4.34
N GLY A 64 -21.42 -20.02 -5.46
CA GLY A 64 -22.36 -21.09 -5.82
C GLY A 64 -23.77 -20.60 -6.09
N LYS A 65 -24.67 -20.67 -5.09
CA LYS A 65 -26.06 -20.19 -5.19
C LYS A 65 -26.32 -18.94 -4.34
N GLU A 66 -25.37 -18.53 -3.54
CA GLU A 66 -25.48 -17.40 -2.61
C GLU A 66 -24.76 -16.19 -3.19
N ASN A 67 -25.34 -15.01 -3.00
CA ASN A 67 -24.75 -13.74 -3.38
C ASN A 67 -24.48 -12.92 -2.14
N PHE A 68 -23.26 -12.42 -2.01
CA PHE A 68 -22.82 -11.58 -0.91
C PHE A 68 -22.47 -10.19 -1.43
N LEU A 69 -22.95 -9.16 -0.77
CA LEU A 69 -22.51 -7.79 -1.02
C LEU A 69 -21.23 -7.55 -0.21
N VAL A 70 -20.13 -7.30 -0.91
CA VAL A 70 -18.80 -7.18 -0.31
C VAL A 70 -18.07 -5.96 -0.83
N LEU A 71 -17.13 -5.47 -0.03
CA LEU A 71 -16.12 -4.49 -0.43
C LEU A 71 -14.78 -5.19 -0.60
N ILE A 72 -13.95 -4.69 -1.48
CA ILE A 72 -12.54 -5.05 -1.54
C ILE A 72 -11.84 -4.26 -0.43
N HIS A 73 -11.42 -4.95 0.64
CA HIS A 73 -10.82 -4.29 1.80
C HIS A 73 -9.30 -4.13 1.66
N ALA A 74 -8.63 -5.13 1.10
CA ALA A 74 -7.20 -5.08 0.86
C ALA A 74 -6.82 -5.95 -0.34
N ILE A 75 -5.81 -5.49 -1.08
CA ILE A 75 -5.21 -6.22 -2.20
C ILE A 75 -3.71 -6.29 -1.97
N GLU A 76 -3.17 -7.49 -1.99
CA GLU A 76 -1.73 -7.71 -2.02
C GLU A 76 -1.27 -7.83 -3.48
N ILE A 77 -0.32 -6.99 -3.88
CA ILE A 77 0.24 -6.96 -5.23
C ILE A 77 1.69 -7.41 -5.18
N ASP A 78 2.09 -8.28 -6.09
CA ASP A 78 3.50 -8.66 -6.27
C ASP A 78 4.28 -7.48 -6.87
N PRO A 79 5.31 -6.94 -6.20
CA PRO A 79 6.05 -5.76 -6.65
C PRO A 79 6.78 -5.96 -7.97
N LEU A 80 7.14 -7.20 -8.34
CA LEU A 80 7.86 -7.50 -9.58
C LEU A 80 6.92 -7.69 -10.77
N SER A 81 5.85 -8.46 -10.60
CA SER A 81 4.91 -8.78 -11.68
C SER A 81 3.72 -7.83 -11.77
N GLN A 82 3.52 -6.95 -10.78
CA GLN A 82 2.39 -6.03 -10.65
C GLN A 82 1.03 -6.73 -10.68
N LYS A 83 0.98 -8.03 -10.35
CA LYS A 83 -0.24 -8.82 -10.31
C LYS A 83 -0.75 -8.99 -8.90
N ALA A 84 -2.06 -9.01 -8.73
CA ALA A 84 -2.68 -9.33 -7.46
C ALA A 84 -2.34 -10.76 -7.04
N ILE A 85 -1.86 -10.92 -5.79
CA ILE A 85 -1.50 -12.21 -5.18
C ILE A 85 -2.47 -12.66 -4.10
N HIS A 86 -3.21 -11.73 -3.48
CA HIS A 86 -4.26 -11.99 -2.52
C HIS A 86 -5.29 -10.86 -2.52
N VAL A 87 -6.53 -11.18 -2.20
CA VAL A 87 -7.62 -10.20 -2.04
C VAL A 87 -8.46 -10.54 -0.83
N ASP A 88 -8.77 -9.53 -0.06
CA ASP A 88 -9.63 -9.58 1.10
C ASP A 88 -10.98 -8.95 0.81
N PHE A 89 -12.05 -9.74 0.89
CA PHE A 89 -13.42 -9.28 0.75
C PHE A 89 -14.05 -9.14 2.13
N TYR A 90 -14.48 -7.94 2.41
CA TYR A 90 -15.21 -7.63 3.63
C TYR A 90 -16.70 -7.47 3.35
N GLN A 91 -17.54 -8.19 4.08
CA GLN A 91 -18.98 -7.97 4.05
C GLN A 91 -19.37 -6.98 5.16
N PRO A 92 -19.64 -5.72 4.81
CA PRO A 92 -20.05 -4.72 5.79
C PRO A 92 -21.53 -4.91 6.20
N ARG A 93 -21.89 -4.30 7.32
CA ARG A 93 -23.28 -3.98 7.61
C ARG A 93 -23.62 -2.67 6.92
N LEU A 94 -24.75 -2.63 6.22
CA LEU A 94 -25.19 -1.43 5.50
C LEU A 94 -25.54 -0.26 6.43
N ASP A 95 -25.81 -0.56 7.69
CA ASP A 95 -26.25 0.39 8.72
C ASP A 95 -25.09 0.91 9.59
N GLU A 96 -23.88 0.39 9.43
CA GLU A 96 -22.72 0.77 10.20
C GLU A 96 -21.69 1.50 9.32
N GLU A 97 -21.05 2.52 9.89
CA GLU A 97 -19.94 3.20 9.25
C GLU A 97 -18.73 2.29 9.18
N ILE A 98 -18.04 2.33 8.05
CA ILE A 98 -16.83 1.56 7.81
C ILE A 98 -15.66 2.48 7.46
N GLU A 99 -14.46 2.01 7.76
CA GLU A 99 -13.21 2.65 7.36
C GLU A 99 -12.77 2.06 6.02
N ALA A 100 -12.46 2.93 5.07
CA ALA A 100 -12.00 2.52 3.74
C ALA A 100 -10.92 3.49 3.23
N MET A 101 -9.99 2.96 2.45
CA MET A 101 -8.99 3.74 1.74
C MET A 101 -9.57 4.23 0.41
N ILE A 102 -9.51 5.54 0.15
CA ILE A 102 -9.98 6.12 -1.11
C ILE A 102 -8.80 6.70 -1.87
N PRO A 103 -8.58 6.30 -3.14
CA PRO A 103 -7.52 6.83 -3.96
C PRO A 103 -7.79 8.28 -4.36
N LEU A 104 -6.71 9.08 -4.42
CA LEU A 104 -6.73 10.45 -4.87
C LEU A 104 -6.38 10.52 -6.36
N VAL A 105 -7.27 11.07 -7.17
CA VAL A 105 -7.05 11.31 -8.59
C VAL A 105 -6.72 12.78 -8.79
N PHE A 106 -5.51 13.05 -9.28
CA PHE A 106 -5.03 14.40 -9.52
C PHE A 106 -5.41 14.84 -10.94
N GLU A 107 -6.29 15.84 -11.04
CA GLU A 107 -6.76 16.40 -12.31
C GLU A 107 -6.17 17.80 -12.55
N GLY A 108 -5.82 18.12 -13.80
CA GLY A 108 -5.29 19.42 -14.21
C GLY A 108 -3.78 19.43 -14.47
N GLU A 109 -3.23 20.61 -14.70
CA GLU A 109 -1.80 20.86 -14.91
C GLU A 109 -1.31 21.94 -13.94
N ALA A 110 -0.37 21.59 -13.08
CA ALA A 110 0.25 22.56 -12.18
C ALA A 110 1.12 23.55 -12.99
N VAL A 111 0.79 24.83 -12.93
CA VAL A 111 1.55 25.91 -13.60
C VAL A 111 3.00 25.92 -13.11
N ALA A 112 3.23 25.66 -11.82
CA ALA A 112 4.56 25.56 -11.23
C ALA A 112 5.43 24.44 -11.83
N VAL A 113 4.82 23.36 -12.31
CA VAL A 113 5.54 22.28 -13.01
C VAL A 113 5.84 22.69 -14.45
N ARG A 114 4.83 23.21 -15.17
CA ARG A 114 4.95 23.52 -16.58
C ARG A 114 5.84 24.72 -16.87
N ASP A 115 5.67 25.83 -16.13
CA ASP A 115 6.31 27.11 -16.42
C ASP A 115 7.65 27.30 -15.67
N PHE A 116 7.78 26.69 -14.49
CA PHE A 116 8.98 26.83 -13.64
C PHE A 116 9.81 25.54 -13.52
N GLY A 117 9.42 24.46 -14.22
CA GLY A 117 10.19 23.20 -14.23
C GLY A 117 10.21 22.47 -12.90
N GLY A 118 9.25 22.74 -12.00
CA GLY A 118 9.14 22.04 -10.73
C GLY A 118 8.70 20.59 -10.89
N THR A 119 8.92 19.78 -9.85
CA THR A 119 8.44 18.39 -9.78
C THR A 119 7.26 18.29 -8.84
N LEU A 120 6.16 17.70 -9.32
CA LEU A 120 4.98 17.41 -8.51
C LEU A 120 5.28 16.25 -7.55
N VAL A 121 5.27 16.53 -6.26
CA VAL A 121 5.45 15.52 -5.20
C VAL A 121 4.09 15.21 -4.57
N LYS A 122 3.67 13.96 -4.70
CA LYS A 122 2.43 13.45 -4.11
C LYS A 122 2.79 12.73 -2.82
N ASN A 123 2.50 13.33 -1.67
CA ASN A 123 2.77 12.73 -0.37
C ASN A 123 1.74 11.66 -0.02
N ILE A 124 0.48 11.90 -0.40
CA ILE A 124 -0.64 11.05 -0.08
C ILE A 124 -1.28 10.60 -1.39
N HIS A 125 -1.37 9.30 -1.59
CA HIS A 125 -2.02 8.68 -2.74
C HIS A 125 -3.43 8.21 -2.40
N GLU A 126 -3.66 7.88 -1.12
CA GLU A 126 -4.90 7.33 -0.59
C GLU A 126 -5.22 7.95 0.76
N ILE A 127 -6.50 8.23 1.00
CA ILE A 127 -6.96 8.79 2.28
C ILE A 127 -7.89 7.79 2.94
N GLU A 128 -7.65 7.56 4.23
CA GLU A 128 -8.52 6.78 5.08
C GLU A 128 -9.72 7.62 5.51
N VAL A 129 -10.91 7.12 5.18
CA VAL A 129 -12.16 7.79 5.47
C VAL A 129 -13.13 6.85 6.16
N LYS A 130 -14.03 7.44 6.94
CA LYS A 130 -15.11 6.76 7.62
C LYS A 130 -16.43 7.22 7.03
N ALA A 131 -17.21 6.29 6.48
CA ALA A 131 -18.51 6.57 5.87
C ALA A 131 -19.41 5.34 5.83
N LEU A 132 -20.69 5.54 5.50
CA LEU A 132 -21.58 4.43 5.20
C LEU A 132 -21.15 3.76 3.87
N PRO A 133 -21.30 2.41 3.76
CA PRO A 133 -20.91 1.67 2.55
C PRO A 133 -21.56 2.17 1.25
N GLN A 134 -22.72 2.80 1.36
CA GLN A 134 -23.47 3.33 0.21
C GLN A 134 -23.03 4.74 -0.20
N SER A 135 -22.36 5.47 0.68
CA SER A 135 -21.95 6.87 0.48
C SER A 135 -20.45 7.00 0.17
N LEU A 136 -19.72 5.89 0.08
CA LEU A 136 -18.31 5.89 -0.26
C LEU A 136 -18.12 6.33 -1.73
N PRO A 137 -17.34 7.39 -1.99
CA PRO A 137 -16.96 7.75 -3.35
C PRO A 137 -15.89 6.80 -3.89
N HIS A 138 -15.89 6.56 -5.20
CA HIS A 138 -14.90 5.71 -5.84
C HIS A 138 -13.51 6.33 -5.88
N GLU A 139 -13.45 7.65 -6.01
CA GLU A 139 -12.23 8.45 -6.09
C GLU A 139 -12.49 9.85 -5.55
N ILE A 140 -11.45 10.49 -5.05
CA ILE A 140 -11.49 11.91 -4.68
C ILE A 140 -10.65 12.69 -5.69
N LYS A 141 -11.28 13.61 -6.40
CA LYS A 141 -10.63 14.46 -7.41
C LYS A 141 -9.95 15.64 -6.75
N VAL A 142 -8.66 15.76 -7.01
CA VAL A 142 -7.81 16.83 -6.51
C VAL A 142 -7.39 17.72 -7.68
N ASN A 143 -7.87 18.96 -7.71
CA ASN A 143 -7.48 19.90 -8.75
C ASN A 143 -6.13 20.53 -8.43
N ILE A 144 -5.12 20.21 -9.26
CA ILE A 144 -3.74 20.72 -9.13
C ILE A 144 -3.48 22.03 -9.87
N ASP A 145 -4.45 22.61 -10.60
CA ASP A 145 -4.31 23.92 -11.26
C ASP A 145 -4.08 25.07 -10.28
N LYS A 146 -4.39 24.84 -9.00
CA LYS A 146 -4.18 25.79 -7.90
C LYS A 146 -2.70 25.98 -7.55
N LEU A 147 -1.84 25.03 -7.92
CA LEU A 147 -0.39 25.06 -7.65
C LEU A 147 0.33 25.93 -8.66
N LYS A 148 0.45 27.23 -8.36
CA LYS A 148 1.06 28.26 -9.22
C LYS A 148 2.52 28.51 -8.89
N THR A 149 2.92 28.32 -7.64
CA THR A 149 4.28 28.58 -7.13
C THR A 149 4.82 27.37 -6.37
N PHE A 150 6.13 27.35 -6.10
CA PHE A 150 6.76 26.29 -5.30
C PHE A 150 6.36 26.31 -3.81
N GLN A 151 5.70 27.36 -3.35
CA GLN A 151 5.24 27.47 -1.97
C GLN A 151 3.79 27.00 -1.81
N ASP A 152 3.07 26.82 -2.93
CA ASP A 152 1.70 26.36 -2.90
C ASP A 152 1.66 24.85 -2.59
N ASN A 153 0.76 24.49 -1.69
CA ASN A 153 0.46 23.12 -1.33
C ASN A 153 -1.05 22.91 -1.25
N ILE A 154 -1.48 21.68 -1.43
CA ILE A 154 -2.88 21.31 -1.23
C ILE A 154 -2.93 20.45 0.05
N LEU A 155 -3.78 20.86 0.98
CA LEU A 155 -4.00 20.20 2.25
C LEU A 155 -5.27 19.33 2.18
N ILE A 156 -5.42 18.41 3.13
CA ILE A 156 -6.62 17.56 3.22
C ILE A 156 -7.91 18.40 3.31
N LYS A 157 -7.89 19.52 4.03
CA LYS A 157 -9.05 20.44 4.14
C LYS A 157 -9.49 21.10 2.83
N ASP A 158 -8.60 21.15 1.81
CA ASP A 158 -8.89 21.78 0.51
C ASP A 158 -9.53 20.79 -0.48
N LEU A 159 -9.71 19.54 -0.06
CA LEU A 159 -10.32 18.48 -0.85
C LEU A 159 -11.85 18.64 -0.91
N SER A 160 -12.41 18.34 -2.07
CA SER A 160 -13.85 18.34 -2.27
C SER A 160 -14.44 17.01 -1.81
N LEU A 161 -14.79 16.92 -0.52
CA LEU A 161 -15.37 15.73 0.09
C LEU A 161 -16.91 15.80 0.11
N PRO A 162 -17.63 14.67 -0.09
CA PRO A 162 -19.05 14.58 0.20
C PRO A 162 -19.33 14.80 1.69
N GLN A 163 -20.52 15.32 2.04
CA GLN A 163 -20.87 15.66 3.42
C GLN A 163 -21.00 14.46 4.36
N GLU A 164 -21.11 13.25 3.79
CA GLU A 164 -21.32 11.99 4.53
C GLU A 164 -20.00 11.23 4.78
N VAL A 165 -18.85 11.82 4.42
CA VAL A 165 -17.53 11.21 4.54
C VAL A 165 -16.70 11.96 5.57
N GLU A 166 -16.26 11.25 6.60
CA GLU A 166 -15.38 11.77 7.64
C GLU A 166 -13.95 11.29 7.40
N VAL A 167 -12.98 12.20 7.34
CA VAL A 167 -11.55 11.87 7.16
C VAL A 167 -10.93 11.60 8.53
N LEU A 168 -10.21 10.49 8.66
CA LEU A 168 -9.53 10.11 9.91
C LEU A 168 -8.16 10.77 10.07
N LYS A 169 -7.57 11.32 9.00
CA LYS A 169 -6.29 12.02 9.02
C LYS A 169 -6.43 13.48 9.42
N GLU A 170 -5.34 14.11 9.82
CA GLU A 170 -5.29 15.51 10.20
C GLU A 170 -5.58 16.44 9.01
N ALA A 171 -6.45 17.44 9.21
CA ALA A 171 -6.87 18.36 8.15
C ALA A 171 -5.74 19.23 7.57
N ASP A 172 -4.66 19.42 8.33
CA ASP A 172 -3.50 20.24 7.95
C ASP A 172 -2.38 19.42 7.27
N GLU A 173 -2.57 18.12 7.04
CA GLU A 173 -1.59 17.28 6.35
C GLU A 173 -1.51 17.63 4.85
N VAL A 174 -0.28 17.69 4.32
CA VAL A 174 -0.03 18.06 2.92
C VAL A 174 -0.26 16.86 2.02
N VAL A 175 -1.19 16.99 1.09
CA VAL A 175 -1.54 15.97 0.09
C VAL A 175 -0.56 16.02 -1.09
N VAL A 176 -0.36 17.22 -1.66
CA VAL A 176 0.50 17.43 -2.81
C VAL A 176 1.13 18.81 -2.77
N PHE A 177 2.37 18.90 -3.22
CA PHE A 177 3.11 20.16 -3.39
C PHE A 177 4.05 20.08 -4.58
N VAL A 178 4.60 21.22 -4.99
CA VAL A 178 5.60 21.28 -6.06
C VAL A 178 6.97 21.60 -5.46
N ALA A 179 7.92 20.69 -5.67
CA ALA A 179 9.30 20.91 -5.27
C ALA A 179 10.09 21.62 -6.39
N SER A 180 10.99 22.55 -5.99
CA SER A 180 11.95 23.12 -6.92
C SER A 180 13.02 22.10 -7.32
N PRO A 181 13.58 22.16 -8.53
CA PRO A 181 14.63 21.24 -8.97
C PRO A 181 15.87 21.24 -8.05
N GLU A 182 16.21 22.39 -7.48
CA GLU A 182 17.35 22.51 -6.54
C GLU A 182 17.17 21.68 -5.25
N LYS A 183 15.92 21.62 -4.71
CA LYS A 183 15.66 20.85 -3.48
C LYS A 183 15.72 19.33 -3.68
N ILE A 184 15.41 18.85 -4.86
CA ILE A 184 15.46 17.42 -5.17
C ILE A 184 16.90 16.94 -5.30
N GLU A 185 17.79 17.77 -5.88
CA GLU A 185 19.21 17.45 -5.97
C GLU A 185 19.88 17.42 -4.57
N GLU A 186 19.48 18.31 -3.66
CA GLU A 186 19.96 18.29 -2.26
C GLU A 186 19.42 17.10 -1.46
N GLU A 187 18.17 16.71 -1.63
CA GLU A 187 17.61 15.53 -0.95
C GLU A 187 18.17 14.22 -1.48
N LEU A 188 18.42 14.11 -2.77
CA LEU A 188 19.07 12.94 -3.37
C LEU A 188 20.58 12.84 -3.03
N ALA A 189 21.23 13.96 -2.72
CA ALA A 189 22.63 13.98 -2.30
C ALA A 189 22.83 13.56 -0.83
N LYS A 190 21.92 13.93 0.06
CA LYS A 190 22.02 13.63 1.50
C LYS A 190 22.01 12.15 1.88
N PRO A 191 21.25 11.23 1.24
CA PRO A 191 21.26 9.82 1.62
C PRO A 191 22.54 9.06 1.27
N ILE A 192 23.40 9.63 0.41
CA ILE A 192 24.64 8.96 -0.03
C ILE A 192 25.74 9.19 1.00
N GLU A 193 25.83 10.37 1.62
CA GLU A 193 26.86 10.66 2.63
C GLU A 193 26.60 9.94 3.96
N GLU A 194 25.37 9.88 4.44
CA GLU A 194 25.06 9.19 5.71
C GLU A 194 25.25 7.67 5.62
N LYS A 195 24.97 7.04 4.48
CA LYS A 195 25.18 5.59 4.30
C LYS A 195 26.66 5.21 4.14
N VAL A 196 27.51 6.11 3.64
CA VAL A 196 28.94 5.84 3.53
C VAL A 196 29.62 5.92 4.90
N GLU A 197 29.25 6.90 5.77
CA GLU A 197 29.78 6.98 7.12
C GLU A 197 29.31 5.83 8.04
N GLU A 198 28.10 5.31 7.86
CA GLU A 198 27.60 4.16 8.63
C GLU A 198 28.26 2.85 8.20
N VAL A 199 28.62 2.69 6.93
CA VAL A 199 29.31 1.49 6.42
C VAL A 199 30.78 1.49 6.84
N GLU A 200 31.48 2.64 6.83
CA GLU A 200 32.85 2.71 7.31
C GLU A 200 32.96 2.43 8.82
N LYS A 201 32.02 2.94 9.64
CA LYS A 201 32.00 2.66 11.09
C LYS A 201 31.65 1.21 11.45
N VAL A 202 30.95 0.50 10.57
CA VAL A 202 30.63 -0.93 10.77
C VAL A 202 31.77 -1.83 10.34
N GLU A 203 32.57 -1.44 9.32
CA GLU A 203 33.77 -2.18 8.92
C GLU A 203 34.90 -2.02 9.94
N GLU A 204 35.18 -0.81 10.43
CA GLU A 204 36.19 -0.60 11.49
C GLU A 204 35.87 -1.40 12.78
N LYS A 205 34.58 -1.45 13.21
CA LYS A 205 34.18 -2.26 14.37
C LYS A 205 34.30 -3.77 14.15
N LYS A 206 34.19 -4.25 12.91
CA LYS A 206 34.33 -5.68 12.60
C LYS A 206 35.80 -6.11 12.49
N GLU A 207 36.70 -5.20 12.14
CA GLU A 207 38.13 -5.49 12.16
C GLU A 207 38.69 -5.52 13.60
N GLU A 208 38.30 -4.58 14.46
CA GLU A 208 38.72 -4.60 15.87
C GLU A 208 38.19 -5.81 16.67
N GLU A 209 36.97 -6.32 16.38
CA GLU A 209 36.48 -7.56 16.98
C GLU A 209 37.21 -8.83 16.49
N LYS A 210 37.68 -8.85 15.26
CA LYS A 210 38.42 -10.00 14.73
C LYS A 210 39.86 -10.08 15.25
N GLU A 211 40.58 -8.95 15.42
CA GLU A 211 41.89 -8.95 16.07
C GLU A 211 41.83 -9.31 17.56
N GLY A 212 40.75 -8.93 18.25
CA GLY A 212 40.55 -9.28 19.67
C GLY A 212 40.23 -10.78 19.93
N GLU A 213 39.74 -11.53 18.94
CA GLU A 213 39.44 -12.97 19.07
C GLU A 213 40.67 -13.85 18.73
N GLU A 214 41.53 -13.43 17.79
CA GLU A 214 42.75 -14.18 17.47
C GLU A 214 43.78 -14.15 18.61
N GLU A 215 43.90 -13.04 19.35
CA GLU A 215 44.83 -12.96 20.50
C GLU A 215 44.41 -13.77 21.72
N LYS A 216 43.11 -14.14 21.82
CA LYS A 216 42.61 -15.00 22.91
C LYS A 216 42.72 -16.50 22.65
N THR A 217 42.88 -16.91 21.41
CA THR A 217 43.02 -18.33 21.04
C THR A 217 44.46 -18.81 21.08
N GLU A 218 45.46 -17.94 20.99
CA GLU A 218 46.90 -18.32 21.10
C GLU A 218 47.39 -18.53 22.53
N LYS A 219 46.66 -18.03 23.55
CA LYS A 219 47.05 -18.21 24.97
C LYS A 219 46.49 -19.43 25.66
N ALA A 220 45.61 -20.22 25.01
CA ALA A 220 44.95 -21.38 25.61
C ALA A 220 45.46 -22.75 25.14
N GLY A 221 46.55 -22.84 24.40
CA GLY A 221 47.05 -24.09 23.80
C GLY A 221 48.43 -24.50 24.28
N LYS A 222 48.62 -24.84 25.56
CA LYS A 222 49.73 -25.67 26.01
C LYS A 222 49.25 -26.76 26.92
N PRO A 223 49.29 -28.03 26.49
CA PRO A 223 49.04 -29.15 27.40
C PRO A 223 50.34 -29.49 28.12
N GLU A 224 50.31 -29.50 29.44
CA GLU A 224 51.33 -30.13 30.28
C GLU A 224 51.16 -31.66 30.22
N GLU A 225 52.13 -32.30 29.64
CA GLU A 225 52.42 -33.74 29.75
C GLU A 225 53.11 -33.98 31.09
N LYS A 226 52.54 -34.74 32.00
CA LYS A 226 53.28 -35.55 32.98
C LYS A 226 52.44 -36.65 33.65
N LYS A 227 52.91 -37.87 33.40
CA LYS A 227 52.86 -39.15 34.10
C LYS A 227 51.55 -39.94 34.12
#